data_91167f17f4241d465ba69218353d0011
#
_entry.id   91167f17f4241d465ba69218353d0011
#
_cell.length_a   1.000
_cell.length_b   1.000
_cell.length_c   1.000
_cell.angle_alpha   90.00
_cell.angle_beta   90.00
_cell.angle_gamma   90.00
#
_symmetry.space_group_name_H-M   'P 1'
#
loop_
_entity.id
_entity.type
_entity.pdbx_description
1 polymer ?
#
loop_
_entity_poly.entity_id
_entity_poly.type
_entity_poly.pdbx_seq_one_letter_code
_entity_poly.pdbx_strand_id
1 'polypeptide(L)'
;MARIIMCGSFKGGVGKTASSWNLAYSLAEMGKRVLAVDFDSQANLTTCFGIEDPAAVPVTIGHLMMNRLEDEEVPDPSEFIQSRNGVDFIPSSMMLSAVDSKLRMEMGSEKMLAGILEPLRELYDYIIVDTCPSLGTLTINALTVADEVIIAVNPQLLAMMGLQDFIRTVKKVRSRLNDRLQIAGILLTMCDARTNLCKVITEQLTETFDGQIRIFKSIIPNTVKVGESIYYSEPLLEYAPENKACKAYRNLAEEVTGDES
;
A
#
# COMPACT_ATOMS: atom_id res chain seq x y z
N MET A 1 -1.79 17.58 8.22
CA MET A 1 -1.86 16.97 6.87
C MET A 1 -1.50 15.51 6.96
N ALA A 2 -2.27 14.63 6.29
CA ALA A 2 -2.00 13.20 6.29
C ALA A 2 -0.63 12.85 5.69
N ARG A 3 0.02 11.81 6.23
CA ARG A 3 1.12 11.11 5.55
C ARG A 3 0.55 10.10 4.57
N ILE A 4 0.89 10.22 3.29
CA ILE A 4 0.49 9.25 2.27
C ILE A 4 1.60 8.20 2.14
N ILE A 5 1.28 6.96 2.47
CA ILE A 5 2.20 5.83 2.45
C ILE A 5 1.75 4.84 1.37
N MET A 6 2.59 4.65 0.37
CA MET A 6 2.37 3.62 -0.64
C MET A 6 2.98 2.30 -0.17
N CYS A 7 2.20 1.22 -0.20
CA CYS A 7 2.72 -0.13 -0.11
C CYS A 7 3.05 -0.63 -1.52
N GLY A 8 4.32 -0.80 -1.81
CA GLY A 8 4.81 -1.17 -3.13
C GLY A 8 5.57 -2.50 -3.14
N SER A 9 5.63 -3.13 -4.30
CA SER A 9 6.47 -4.31 -4.54
C SER A 9 6.76 -4.45 -6.02
N PHE A 10 7.88 -5.08 -6.34
CA PHE A 10 8.26 -5.42 -7.72
C PHE A 10 7.71 -6.79 -8.17
N LYS A 11 7.10 -7.56 -7.25
CA LYS A 11 6.60 -8.92 -7.52
C LYS A 11 5.24 -9.14 -6.84
N GLY A 12 4.37 -9.91 -7.51
CA GLY A 12 3.10 -10.34 -6.94
C GLY A 12 3.26 -11.42 -5.85
N GLY A 13 2.25 -11.55 -4.98
CA GLY A 13 2.21 -12.60 -3.96
C GLY A 13 3.17 -12.40 -2.78
N VAL A 14 3.65 -11.19 -2.55
CA VAL A 14 4.55 -10.86 -1.42
C VAL A 14 3.81 -10.32 -0.18
N GLY A 15 2.50 -10.44 -0.11
CA GLY A 15 1.71 -9.97 1.05
C GLY A 15 1.54 -8.45 1.15
N LYS A 16 1.68 -7.73 0.04
CA LYS A 16 1.52 -6.27 -0.02
C LYS A 16 0.12 -5.83 0.46
N THR A 17 -0.95 -6.32 -0.16
CA THR A 17 -2.34 -6.01 0.22
C THR A 17 -2.65 -6.36 1.67
N ALA A 18 -2.21 -7.54 2.14
CA ALA A 18 -2.33 -7.91 3.54
C ALA A 18 -1.62 -6.91 4.47
N SER A 19 -0.45 -6.40 4.04
CA SER A 19 0.30 -5.41 4.81
C SER A 19 -0.37 -4.04 4.79
N SER A 20 -0.87 -3.58 3.64
CA SER A 20 -1.64 -2.34 3.51
C SER A 20 -2.87 -2.35 4.44
N TRP A 21 -3.63 -3.45 4.39
CA TRP A 21 -4.85 -3.63 5.16
C TRP A 21 -4.59 -3.67 6.67
N ASN A 22 -3.68 -4.54 7.12
CA ASN A 22 -3.40 -4.68 8.55
C ASN A 22 -2.63 -3.48 9.13
N LEU A 23 -1.80 -2.78 8.34
CA LEU A 23 -1.18 -1.53 8.76
C LEU A 23 -2.25 -0.44 8.97
N ALA A 24 -3.23 -0.33 8.05
CA ALA A 24 -4.32 0.63 8.19
C ALA A 24 -5.10 0.42 9.50
N TYR A 25 -5.46 -0.83 9.80
CA TYR A 25 -6.14 -1.15 11.05
C TYR A 25 -5.26 -0.97 12.31
N SER A 26 -3.97 -1.30 12.22
CA SER A 26 -3.05 -1.09 13.34
C SER A 26 -2.86 0.40 13.66
N LEU A 27 -2.83 1.26 12.65
CA LEU A 27 -2.80 2.71 12.84
C LEU A 27 -4.13 3.24 13.43
N ALA A 28 -5.27 2.70 12.97
CA ALA A 28 -6.58 3.05 13.52
C ALA A 28 -6.72 2.61 15.00
N GLU A 29 -6.20 1.44 15.38
CA GLU A 29 -6.13 0.99 16.79
C GLU A 29 -5.32 1.96 17.67
N MET A 30 -4.32 2.64 17.12
CA MET A 30 -3.56 3.72 17.77
C MET A 30 -4.31 5.07 17.81
N GLY A 31 -5.58 5.10 17.40
CA GLY A 31 -6.41 6.32 17.39
C GLY A 31 -6.14 7.26 16.22
N LYS A 32 -5.46 6.81 15.17
CA LYS A 32 -5.23 7.63 13.97
C LYS A 32 -6.43 7.55 13.03
N ARG A 33 -6.76 8.64 12.34
CA ARG A 33 -7.73 8.67 11.25
C ARG A 33 -7.05 8.14 9.99
N VAL A 34 -7.54 7.03 9.46
CA VAL A 34 -6.87 6.30 8.37
C VAL A 34 -7.82 6.13 7.18
N LEU A 35 -7.30 6.48 5.99
CA LEU A 35 -7.91 6.16 4.71
C LEU A 35 -7.06 5.10 4.01
N ALA A 36 -7.66 3.97 3.65
CA ALA A 36 -7.05 2.97 2.78
C ALA A 36 -7.52 3.18 1.33
N VAL A 37 -6.62 3.12 0.37
CA VAL A 37 -6.95 3.29 -1.05
C VAL A 37 -6.52 2.03 -1.80
N ASP A 38 -7.49 1.33 -2.37
CA ASP A 38 -7.21 0.21 -3.27
C ASP A 38 -6.86 0.78 -4.66
N PHE A 39 -5.60 0.68 -5.05
CA PHE A 39 -5.11 1.16 -6.34
C PHE A 39 -4.57 0.01 -7.21
N ASP A 40 -5.25 -1.15 -7.10
CA ASP A 40 -5.05 -2.31 -7.95
C ASP A 40 -6.38 -2.68 -8.64
N SER A 41 -6.35 -2.89 -9.96
CA SER A 41 -7.52 -3.33 -10.72
C SER A 41 -8.05 -4.71 -10.32
N GLN A 42 -7.26 -5.49 -9.60
CA GLN A 42 -7.70 -6.77 -9.03
C GLN A 42 -8.59 -6.60 -7.80
N ALA A 43 -8.71 -5.40 -7.23
CA ALA A 43 -9.58 -5.03 -6.12
C ALA A 43 -9.43 -5.93 -4.87
N ASN A 44 -8.20 -6.40 -4.61
CA ASN A 44 -7.95 -7.32 -3.49
C ASN A 44 -8.13 -6.63 -2.14
N LEU A 45 -7.70 -5.38 -1.99
CA LEU A 45 -7.91 -4.62 -0.75
C LEU A 45 -9.41 -4.34 -0.54
N THR A 46 -10.13 -4.03 -1.60
CA THR A 46 -11.60 -3.86 -1.61
C THR A 46 -12.30 -5.10 -1.08
N THR A 47 -11.87 -6.28 -1.53
CA THR A 47 -12.39 -7.57 -1.03
C THR A 47 -12.05 -7.78 0.45
N CYS A 48 -10.85 -7.39 0.90
CA CYS A 48 -10.50 -7.43 2.33
C CYS A 48 -11.46 -6.60 3.19
N PHE A 49 -11.98 -5.50 2.66
CA PHE A 49 -13.01 -4.69 3.31
C PHE A 49 -14.42 -5.27 3.17
N GLY A 50 -14.58 -6.48 2.63
CA GLY A 50 -15.84 -7.23 2.58
C GLY A 50 -16.76 -6.86 1.42
N ILE A 51 -16.26 -6.22 0.39
CA ILE A 51 -16.98 -6.01 -0.86
C ILE A 51 -16.84 -7.28 -1.70
N GLU A 52 -17.92 -8.07 -1.79
CA GLU A 52 -17.92 -9.35 -2.53
C GLU A 52 -17.90 -9.13 -4.05
N ASP A 53 -18.60 -8.09 -4.53
CA ASP A 53 -18.63 -7.72 -5.95
C ASP A 53 -18.11 -6.29 -6.15
N PRO A 54 -16.80 -6.09 -6.38
CA PRO A 54 -16.24 -4.78 -6.68
C PRO A 54 -16.81 -4.12 -7.94
N ALA A 55 -17.37 -4.89 -8.88
CA ALA A 55 -17.97 -4.34 -10.10
C ALA A 55 -19.32 -3.68 -9.83
N ALA A 56 -20.01 -4.06 -8.76
CA ALA A 56 -21.27 -3.46 -8.34
C ALA A 56 -21.10 -2.14 -7.55
N VAL A 57 -19.88 -1.75 -7.20
CA VAL A 57 -19.62 -0.51 -6.45
C VAL A 57 -19.84 0.69 -7.36
N PRO A 58 -20.76 1.63 -7.01
CA PRO A 58 -21.14 2.74 -7.90
C PRO A 58 -19.98 3.67 -8.24
N VAL A 59 -19.17 4.03 -7.24
CA VAL A 59 -18.03 4.91 -7.43
C VAL A 59 -16.77 4.26 -6.82
N THR A 60 -15.78 4.00 -7.66
CA THR A 60 -14.49 3.42 -7.29
C THR A 60 -13.37 4.38 -7.68
N ILE A 61 -12.15 4.12 -7.21
CA ILE A 61 -10.97 4.90 -7.60
C ILE A 61 -10.81 4.96 -9.13
N GLY A 62 -11.24 3.92 -9.86
CA GLY A 62 -11.25 3.90 -11.32
C GLY A 62 -12.17 4.96 -11.91
N HIS A 63 -13.36 5.20 -11.34
CA HIS A 63 -14.28 6.26 -11.76
C HIS A 63 -13.67 7.63 -11.48
N LEU A 64 -13.11 7.85 -10.28
CA LEU A 64 -12.47 9.12 -9.92
C LEU A 64 -11.29 9.46 -10.85
N MET A 65 -10.48 8.47 -11.19
CA MET A 65 -9.38 8.62 -12.13
C MET A 65 -9.87 8.94 -13.55
N MET A 66 -11.00 8.33 -13.96
CA MET A 66 -11.62 8.60 -15.27
C MET A 66 -12.14 10.03 -15.34
N ASN A 67 -12.87 10.48 -14.32
CA ASN A 67 -13.35 11.87 -14.24
C ASN A 67 -12.19 12.87 -14.36
N ARG A 68 -11.07 12.60 -13.66
CA ARG A 68 -9.87 13.45 -13.77
C ARG A 68 -9.25 13.45 -15.16
N LEU A 69 -9.29 12.32 -15.89
CA LEU A 69 -8.80 12.22 -17.27
C LEU A 69 -9.70 12.93 -18.28
N GLU A 70 -10.99 13.04 -17.98
CA GLU A 70 -11.99 13.67 -18.85
C GLU A 70 -12.29 15.11 -18.42
N ASP A 71 -11.46 15.69 -17.51
CA ASP A 71 -11.63 17.03 -16.94
C ASP A 71 -12.98 17.25 -16.25
N GLU A 72 -13.58 16.16 -15.75
CA GLU A 72 -14.82 16.18 -14.99
C GLU A 72 -14.55 16.40 -13.50
N GLU A 73 -15.57 16.88 -12.77
CA GLU A 73 -15.48 17.10 -11.33
C GLU A 73 -15.39 15.77 -10.58
N VAL A 74 -14.53 15.75 -9.56
CA VAL A 74 -14.49 14.63 -8.59
C VAL A 74 -15.71 14.79 -7.67
N PRO A 75 -16.54 13.74 -7.48
CA PRO A 75 -17.71 13.80 -6.62
C PRO A 75 -17.34 14.09 -5.17
N ASP A 76 -18.35 14.39 -4.33
CA ASP A 76 -18.13 14.60 -2.90
C ASP A 76 -17.53 13.34 -2.24
N PRO A 77 -16.58 13.48 -1.32
CA PRO A 77 -15.97 12.34 -0.61
C PRO A 77 -16.98 11.35 -0.02
N SER A 78 -18.16 11.80 0.42
CA SER A 78 -19.22 10.94 0.96
C SER A 78 -19.83 9.98 -0.08
N GLU A 79 -19.61 10.20 -1.37
CA GLU A 79 -20.13 9.36 -2.45
C GLU A 79 -19.19 8.18 -2.77
N PHE A 80 -17.90 8.27 -2.43
CA PHE A 80 -16.92 7.26 -2.80
C PHE A 80 -16.09 6.71 -1.65
N ILE A 81 -16.06 7.38 -0.50
CA ILE A 81 -15.40 6.88 0.71
C ILE A 81 -16.39 6.01 1.47
N GLN A 82 -15.97 4.77 1.73
CA GLN A 82 -16.70 3.84 2.57
C GLN A 82 -15.96 3.64 3.89
N SER A 83 -16.64 3.14 4.92
CA SER A 83 -16.05 2.91 6.24
C SER A 83 -16.34 1.50 6.72
N ARG A 84 -15.35 0.84 7.32
CA ARG A 84 -15.51 -0.44 8.00
C ARG A 84 -14.59 -0.58 9.18
N ASN A 85 -15.16 -0.91 10.36
CA ASN A 85 -14.44 -1.14 11.62
C ASN A 85 -13.45 -0.01 11.95
N GLY A 86 -13.85 1.26 11.74
CA GLY A 86 -13.03 2.43 12.07
C GLY A 86 -11.94 2.80 11.06
N VAL A 87 -11.88 2.14 9.91
CA VAL A 87 -11.01 2.50 8.79
C VAL A 87 -11.86 2.90 7.60
N ASP A 88 -11.60 4.08 7.04
CA ASP A 88 -12.21 4.54 5.81
C ASP A 88 -11.44 3.98 4.61
N PHE A 89 -12.14 3.73 3.50
CA PHE A 89 -11.48 3.21 2.30
C PHE A 89 -12.13 3.68 1.00
N ILE A 90 -11.29 3.80 -0.05
CA ILE A 90 -11.73 4.01 -1.43
C ILE A 90 -11.60 2.67 -2.17
N PRO A 91 -12.71 2.09 -2.64
CA PRO A 91 -12.70 0.80 -3.34
C PRO A 91 -12.13 0.91 -4.75
N SER A 92 -11.62 -0.21 -5.27
CA SER A 92 -11.22 -0.40 -6.66
C SER A 92 -12.16 -1.32 -7.41
N SER A 93 -11.97 -1.41 -8.73
CA SER A 93 -12.61 -2.39 -9.61
C SER A 93 -11.77 -2.58 -10.88
N MET A 94 -12.17 -3.55 -11.72
CA MET A 94 -11.56 -3.78 -13.05
C MET A 94 -11.56 -2.54 -13.95
N MET A 95 -12.39 -1.54 -13.68
CA MET A 95 -12.39 -0.27 -14.41
C MET A 95 -11.02 0.42 -14.38
N LEU A 96 -10.25 0.25 -13.30
CA LEU A 96 -8.91 0.82 -13.18
C LEU A 96 -7.93 0.30 -14.27
N SER A 97 -8.17 -0.88 -14.85
CA SER A 97 -7.39 -1.37 -16.01
C SER A 97 -7.65 -0.56 -17.27
N ALA A 98 -8.88 -0.12 -17.49
CA ALA A 98 -9.22 0.75 -18.63
C ALA A 98 -8.56 2.14 -18.46
N VAL A 99 -8.58 2.64 -17.23
CA VAL A 99 -7.88 3.88 -16.84
C VAL A 99 -6.37 3.76 -17.11
N ASP A 100 -5.70 2.69 -16.68
CA ASP A 100 -4.26 2.48 -16.93
C ASP A 100 -3.91 2.55 -18.42
N SER A 101 -4.80 2.03 -19.26
CA SER A 101 -4.61 2.08 -20.71
C SER A 101 -4.71 3.50 -21.28
N LYS A 102 -5.65 4.33 -20.79
CA LYS A 102 -5.79 5.74 -21.17
C LYS A 102 -4.63 6.59 -20.66
N LEU A 103 -4.22 6.40 -19.39
CA LEU A 103 -3.12 7.14 -18.76
C LEU A 103 -1.81 7.09 -19.57
N ARG A 104 -1.56 5.98 -20.28
CA ARG A 104 -0.34 5.82 -21.11
C ARG A 104 -0.26 6.76 -22.31
N MET A 105 -1.41 7.31 -22.74
CA MET A 105 -1.50 8.19 -23.89
C MET A 105 -1.74 9.66 -23.51
N GLU A 106 -1.99 9.94 -22.22
CA GLU A 106 -2.35 11.23 -21.71
C GLU A 106 -1.14 11.98 -21.14
N MET A 107 -0.98 13.26 -21.52
CA MET A 107 0.09 14.11 -20.98
C MET A 107 -0.20 14.53 -19.53
N GLY A 108 0.82 14.48 -18.67
CA GLY A 108 0.67 14.85 -17.26
C GLY A 108 -0.12 13.84 -16.43
N SER A 109 -0.36 12.66 -17.00
CA SER A 109 -1.14 11.57 -16.38
C SER A 109 -0.57 11.08 -15.05
N GLU A 110 0.69 11.40 -14.74
CA GLU A 110 1.36 10.99 -13.50
C GLU A 110 0.80 11.67 -12.24
N LYS A 111 0.00 12.73 -12.38
CA LYS A 111 -0.56 13.52 -11.27
C LYS A 111 -2.06 13.33 -11.05
N MET A 112 -2.70 12.42 -11.76
CA MET A 112 -4.15 12.23 -11.67
C MET A 112 -4.57 11.77 -10.27
N LEU A 113 -3.88 10.80 -9.69
CA LEU A 113 -4.14 10.35 -8.33
C LEU A 113 -3.88 11.45 -7.28
N ALA A 114 -2.89 12.30 -7.50
CA ALA A 114 -2.62 13.44 -6.62
C ALA A 114 -3.81 14.41 -6.58
N GLY A 115 -4.45 14.68 -7.72
CA GLY A 115 -5.66 15.50 -7.78
C GLY A 115 -6.85 14.95 -6.99
N ILE A 116 -6.85 13.66 -6.67
CA ILE A 116 -7.89 13.00 -5.85
C ILE A 116 -7.50 12.98 -4.37
N LEU A 117 -6.25 12.64 -4.05
CA LEU A 117 -5.84 12.38 -2.67
C LEU A 117 -5.34 13.64 -1.92
N GLU A 118 -4.76 14.62 -2.62
CA GLU A 118 -4.27 15.85 -1.96
C GLU A 118 -5.39 16.60 -1.21
N PRO A 119 -6.62 16.77 -1.74
CA PRO A 119 -7.71 17.40 -1.00
C PRO A 119 -8.12 16.63 0.27
N LEU A 120 -7.91 15.30 0.31
CA LEU A 120 -8.29 14.47 1.44
C LEU A 120 -7.29 14.51 2.61
N ARG A 121 -6.09 15.08 2.41
CA ARG A 121 -5.04 15.12 3.44
C ARG A 121 -5.46 15.81 4.76
N GLU A 122 -6.38 16.75 4.70
CA GLU A 122 -6.86 17.46 5.91
C GLU A 122 -7.80 16.59 6.77
N LEU A 123 -8.41 15.56 6.17
CA LEU A 123 -9.39 14.71 6.84
C LEU A 123 -8.76 13.56 7.62
N TYR A 124 -7.54 13.16 7.26
CA TYR A 124 -6.86 11.97 7.79
C TYR A 124 -5.50 12.29 8.41
N ASP A 125 -4.98 11.34 9.17
CA ASP A 125 -3.62 11.36 9.69
C ASP A 125 -2.71 10.50 8.79
N TYR A 126 -3.27 9.41 8.22
CA TYR A 126 -2.59 8.51 7.27
C TYR A 126 -3.50 8.15 6.10
N ILE A 127 -2.91 8.09 4.91
CA ILE A 127 -3.53 7.53 3.71
C ILE A 127 -2.63 6.38 3.22
N ILE A 128 -3.14 5.15 3.24
CA ILE A 128 -2.40 3.95 2.84
C ILE A 128 -2.84 3.55 1.43
N VAL A 129 -1.93 3.57 0.47
CA VAL A 129 -2.22 3.22 -0.92
C VAL A 129 -1.68 1.82 -1.24
N ASP A 130 -2.58 0.87 -1.47
CA ASP A 130 -2.24 -0.46 -1.99
C ASP A 130 -2.19 -0.46 -3.51
N THR A 131 -1.12 -0.99 -4.12
CA THR A 131 -0.89 -0.88 -5.56
C THR A 131 -0.71 -2.23 -6.23
N CYS A 132 -0.86 -2.28 -7.55
CA CYS A 132 -0.51 -3.46 -8.33
C CYS A 132 1.01 -3.74 -8.29
N PRO A 133 1.44 -5.01 -8.47
CA PRO A 133 2.86 -5.39 -8.52
C PRO A 133 3.45 -5.11 -9.91
N SER A 134 3.56 -3.84 -10.28
CA SER A 134 4.09 -3.43 -11.58
C SER A 134 4.90 -2.14 -11.46
N LEU A 135 5.62 -1.77 -12.50
CA LEU A 135 6.29 -0.46 -12.64
C LEU A 135 5.58 0.41 -13.69
N GLY A 136 4.28 0.19 -13.84
CA GLY A 136 3.43 0.89 -14.81
C GLY A 136 2.96 2.26 -14.36
N THR A 137 2.05 2.83 -15.13
CA THR A 137 1.53 4.18 -14.97
C THR A 137 0.79 4.38 -13.63
N LEU A 138 0.06 3.36 -13.17
CA LEU A 138 -0.59 3.39 -11.85
C LEU A 138 0.44 3.49 -10.72
N THR A 139 1.50 2.69 -10.75
CA THR A 139 2.58 2.76 -9.75
C THR A 139 3.26 4.13 -9.74
N ILE A 140 3.48 4.74 -10.92
CA ILE A 140 4.05 6.09 -11.02
C ILE A 140 3.10 7.11 -10.38
N ASN A 141 1.78 7.02 -10.64
CA ASN A 141 0.78 7.88 -10.00
C ASN A 141 0.81 7.77 -8.47
N ALA A 142 0.85 6.55 -7.94
CA ALA A 142 0.92 6.32 -6.50
C ALA A 142 2.21 6.90 -5.89
N LEU A 143 3.38 6.70 -6.53
CA LEU A 143 4.65 7.29 -6.10
C LEU A 143 4.66 8.82 -6.21
N THR A 144 3.94 9.38 -7.18
CA THR A 144 3.90 10.84 -7.38
C THR A 144 3.16 11.55 -6.25
N VAL A 145 2.15 10.93 -5.64
CA VAL A 145 1.39 11.52 -4.53
C VAL A 145 1.92 11.10 -3.15
N ALA A 146 2.61 9.98 -3.06
CA ALA A 146 3.09 9.43 -1.78
C ALA A 146 4.19 10.30 -1.15
N ASP A 147 4.16 10.42 0.18
CA ASP A 147 5.29 10.95 0.95
C ASP A 147 6.32 9.84 1.19
N GLU A 148 5.84 8.62 1.37
CA GLU A 148 6.67 7.47 1.68
C GLU A 148 6.27 6.21 0.92
N VAL A 149 7.23 5.33 0.66
CA VAL A 149 6.98 3.99 0.14
C VAL A 149 7.56 2.92 1.07
N ILE A 150 6.71 1.98 1.48
CA ILE A 150 7.11 0.73 2.14
C ILE A 150 7.24 -0.34 1.05
N ILE A 151 8.40 -0.97 0.95
CA ILE A 151 8.67 -1.98 -0.06
C ILE A 151 8.52 -3.37 0.56
N ALA A 152 7.42 -4.06 0.23
CA ALA A 152 7.18 -5.42 0.71
C ALA A 152 8.03 -6.44 -0.08
N VAL A 153 8.76 -7.29 0.65
CA VAL A 153 9.66 -8.30 0.10
C VAL A 153 9.43 -9.64 0.79
N ASN A 154 9.13 -10.67 0.01
CA ASN A 154 9.17 -12.05 0.48
C ASN A 154 10.55 -12.64 0.20
N PRO A 155 11.32 -13.08 1.21
CA PRO A 155 12.65 -13.64 1.03
C PRO A 155 12.72 -14.84 0.08
N GLN A 156 11.69 -15.69 0.04
CA GLN A 156 11.63 -16.85 -0.86
C GLN A 156 11.44 -16.45 -2.32
N LEU A 157 10.85 -15.28 -2.55
CA LEU A 157 10.56 -14.75 -3.89
C LEU A 157 11.49 -13.61 -4.27
N LEU A 158 12.54 -13.36 -3.49
CA LEU A 158 13.45 -12.26 -3.73
C LEU A 158 14.13 -12.39 -5.09
N ALA A 159 13.92 -11.38 -5.92
CA ALA A 159 14.65 -11.15 -7.15
C ALA A 159 15.36 -9.79 -7.02
N MET A 160 16.63 -9.82 -6.64
CA MET A 160 17.41 -8.60 -6.38
C MET A 160 17.36 -7.59 -7.51
N MET A 161 17.38 -8.06 -8.77
CA MET A 161 17.29 -7.18 -9.94
C MET A 161 15.97 -6.39 -9.94
N GLY A 162 14.83 -7.08 -9.70
CA GLY A 162 13.52 -6.43 -9.67
C GLY A 162 13.39 -5.41 -8.52
N LEU A 163 13.95 -5.73 -7.34
CA LEU A 163 14.00 -4.80 -6.22
C LEU A 163 14.83 -3.55 -6.55
N GLN A 164 16.00 -3.74 -7.16
CA GLN A 164 16.84 -2.62 -7.60
C GLN A 164 16.14 -1.76 -8.66
N ASP A 165 15.42 -2.37 -9.61
CA ASP A 165 14.65 -1.63 -10.62
C ASP A 165 13.49 -0.84 -10.01
N PHE A 166 12.81 -1.41 -9.00
CA PHE A 166 11.79 -0.69 -8.24
C PHE A 166 12.38 0.52 -7.53
N ILE A 167 13.46 0.34 -6.77
CA ILE A 167 14.17 1.42 -6.07
C ILE A 167 14.68 2.48 -7.05
N ARG A 168 15.20 2.07 -8.21
CA ARG A 168 15.60 3.01 -9.27
C ARG A 168 14.43 3.83 -9.79
N THR A 169 13.25 3.21 -9.91
CA THR A 169 12.01 3.91 -10.32
C THR A 169 11.59 4.91 -9.25
N VAL A 170 11.59 4.53 -7.97
CA VAL A 170 11.32 5.46 -6.85
C VAL A 170 12.26 6.67 -6.90
N LYS A 171 13.57 6.44 -7.07
CA LYS A 171 14.56 7.53 -7.19
C LYS A 171 14.30 8.43 -8.40
N LYS A 172 13.84 7.88 -9.53
CA LYS A 172 13.47 8.67 -10.73
C LYS A 172 12.23 9.53 -10.48
N VAL A 173 11.18 8.95 -9.86
CA VAL A 173 9.97 9.70 -9.50
C VAL A 173 10.33 10.80 -8.52
N ARG A 174 11.11 10.51 -7.47
CA ARG A 174 11.58 11.51 -6.51
C ARG A 174 12.27 12.69 -7.19
N SER A 175 13.17 12.41 -8.13
CA SER A 175 13.96 13.48 -8.80
C SER A 175 13.20 14.29 -9.83
N ARG A 176 12.04 13.81 -10.34
CA ARG A 176 11.37 14.43 -11.49
C ARG A 176 9.94 14.86 -11.22
N LEU A 177 9.23 14.17 -10.32
CA LEU A 177 7.78 14.32 -10.13
C LEU A 177 7.39 14.65 -8.69
N ASN A 178 8.13 14.12 -7.69
CA ASN A 178 7.78 14.25 -6.28
C ASN A 178 9.03 14.25 -5.40
N ASP A 179 9.58 15.41 -5.12
CA ASP A 179 10.81 15.60 -4.34
C ASP A 179 10.66 15.21 -2.85
N ARG A 180 9.43 15.18 -2.34
CA ARG A 180 9.12 14.74 -0.96
C ARG A 180 9.21 13.22 -0.78
N LEU A 181 9.09 12.44 -1.85
CA LEU A 181 9.03 10.98 -1.79
C LEU A 181 10.26 10.38 -1.12
N GLN A 182 10.03 9.56 -0.12
CA GLN A 182 11.09 8.82 0.58
C GLN A 182 10.80 7.31 0.58
N ILE A 183 11.86 6.52 0.70
CA ILE A 183 11.73 5.09 0.98
C ILE A 183 11.70 4.95 2.50
N ALA A 184 10.53 4.65 3.09
CA ALA A 184 10.37 4.41 4.52
C ALA A 184 11.17 3.19 4.98
N GLY A 185 11.20 2.16 4.13
CA GLY A 185 12.00 0.96 4.39
C GLY A 185 11.54 -0.25 3.59
N ILE A 186 12.28 -1.34 3.75
CA ILE A 186 11.95 -2.67 3.24
C ILE A 186 11.27 -3.45 4.35
N LEU A 187 10.06 -3.95 4.10
CA LEU A 187 9.30 -4.83 4.99
C LEU A 187 9.46 -6.27 4.55
N LEU A 188 10.09 -7.10 5.37
CA LEU A 188 10.16 -8.54 5.13
C LEU A 188 8.82 -9.18 5.51
N THR A 189 8.22 -9.89 4.56
CA THR A 189 6.91 -10.52 4.69
C THR A 189 6.99 -12.02 4.46
N MET A 190 6.05 -12.76 5.04
CA MET A 190 5.97 -14.23 4.94
C MET A 190 7.29 -14.92 5.33
N CYS A 191 7.98 -14.39 6.33
CA CYS A 191 9.28 -14.83 6.77
C CYS A 191 9.29 -15.12 8.28
N ASP A 192 9.89 -16.23 8.70
CA ASP A 192 10.19 -16.43 10.11
C ASP A 192 11.59 -15.89 10.41
N ALA A 193 11.66 -14.85 11.24
CA ALA A 193 12.89 -14.17 11.65
C ALA A 193 13.97 -15.12 12.25
N ARG A 194 13.53 -16.30 12.74
CA ARG A 194 14.42 -17.31 13.33
C ARG A 194 15.11 -18.18 12.29
N THR A 195 14.66 -18.15 11.04
CA THR A 195 15.25 -18.98 9.98
C THR A 195 16.56 -18.40 9.47
N ASN A 196 17.47 -19.29 9.09
CA ASN A 196 18.73 -18.88 8.47
C ASN A 196 18.48 -18.10 7.16
N LEU A 197 17.47 -18.49 6.39
CA LEU A 197 17.10 -17.79 5.15
C LEU A 197 16.76 -16.32 5.42
N CYS A 198 15.93 -16.05 6.43
CA CYS A 198 15.53 -14.67 6.76
C CYS A 198 16.75 -13.83 7.17
N LYS A 199 17.65 -14.39 7.99
CA LYS A 199 18.89 -13.72 8.43
C LYS A 199 19.82 -13.41 7.25
N VAL A 200 20.11 -14.42 6.41
CA VAL A 200 20.97 -14.25 5.23
C VAL A 200 20.40 -13.21 4.27
N ILE A 201 19.09 -13.22 4.02
CA ILE A 201 18.48 -12.21 3.14
C ILE A 201 18.52 -10.82 3.77
N THR A 202 18.30 -10.69 5.08
CA THR A 202 18.42 -9.40 5.76
C THR A 202 19.86 -8.84 5.66
N GLU A 203 20.85 -9.67 5.90
CA GLU A 203 22.27 -9.31 5.74
C GLU A 203 22.58 -8.90 4.30
N GLN A 204 22.15 -9.70 3.31
CA GLN A 204 22.35 -9.43 1.90
C GLN A 204 21.68 -8.11 1.44
N LEU A 205 20.47 -7.80 1.93
CA LEU A 205 19.81 -6.54 1.66
C LEU A 205 20.58 -5.37 2.27
N THR A 206 21.03 -5.52 3.52
CA THR A 206 21.81 -4.49 4.22
C THR A 206 23.11 -4.19 3.46
N GLU A 207 23.85 -5.22 3.05
CA GLU A 207 25.08 -5.08 2.27
C GLU A 207 24.82 -4.45 0.89
N THR A 208 23.76 -4.92 0.19
CA THR A 208 23.44 -4.44 -1.18
C THR A 208 23.11 -2.96 -1.21
N PHE A 209 22.44 -2.47 -0.19
CA PHE A 209 22.02 -1.06 -0.12
C PHE A 209 22.90 -0.21 0.80
N ASP A 210 24.03 -0.77 1.27
CA ASP A 210 25.07 -0.08 2.09
C ASP A 210 24.44 0.68 3.29
N GLY A 211 23.42 0.08 3.91
CA GLY A 211 22.67 0.68 5.01
C GLY A 211 21.87 1.95 4.65
N GLN A 212 21.84 2.36 3.37
CA GLN A 212 21.13 3.56 2.93
C GLN A 212 19.60 3.41 2.92
N ILE A 213 19.11 2.17 2.89
CA ILE A 213 17.68 1.87 2.95
C ILE A 213 17.41 1.09 4.23
N ARG A 214 16.52 1.64 5.07
CA ARG A 214 16.07 0.98 6.31
C ARG A 214 15.42 -0.35 5.98
N ILE A 215 15.74 -1.38 6.76
CA ILE A 215 14.93 -2.60 6.84
C ILE A 215 14.13 -2.50 8.14
N PHE A 216 12.81 -2.64 8.08
CA PHE A 216 11.97 -2.60 9.27
C PHE A 216 12.37 -3.72 10.23
N LYS A 217 12.36 -3.43 11.53
CA LYS A 217 12.58 -4.44 12.59
C LYS A 217 11.44 -5.44 12.62
N SER A 218 10.23 -4.97 12.29
CA SER A 218 9.04 -5.78 12.14
C SER A 218 9.16 -6.69 10.94
N ILE A 219 9.07 -8.01 11.17
CA ILE A 219 9.07 -9.05 10.14
C ILE A 219 7.73 -9.75 10.20
N ILE A 220 6.98 -9.74 9.10
CA ILE A 220 5.66 -10.36 9.03
C ILE A 220 5.82 -11.86 8.81
N PRO A 221 5.45 -12.70 9.80
CA PRO A 221 5.63 -14.14 9.67
C PRO A 221 4.63 -14.75 8.70
N ASN A 222 5.03 -15.87 8.08
CA ASN A 222 4.08 -16.68 7.32
C ASN A 222 3.13 -17.40 8.28
N THR A 223 1.82 -17.17 8.13
CA THR A 223 0.78 -17.79 8.94
C THR A 223 -0.53 -17.90 8.17
N VAL A 224 -1.22 -19.01 8.34
CA VAL A 224 -2.56 -19.24 7.75
C VAL A 224 -3.59 -18.22 8.26
N LYS A 225 -3.38 -17.65 9.44
CA LYS A 225 -4.31 -16.70 10.05
C LYS A 225 -4.49 -15.41 9.24
N VAL A 226 -3.45 -14.96 8.54
CA VAL A 226 -3.56 -13.81 7.60
C VAL A 226 -4.48 -14.16 6.42
N GLY A 227 -4.32 -15.38 5.86
CA GLY A 227 -5.20 -15.83 4.77
C GLY A 227 -6.65 -16.02 5.22
N GLU A 228 -6.85 -16.62 6.40
CA GLU A 228 -8.19 -16.81 6.99
C GLU A 228 -8.87 -15.45 7.27
N SER A 229 -8.16 -14.48 7.85
CA SER A 229 -8.69 -13.15 8.14
C SER A 229 -9.15 -12.42 6.86
N ILE A 230 -8.38 -12.55 5.77
CA ILE A 230 -8.77 -12.04 4.45
C ILE A 230 -10.02 -12.76 3.92
N TYR A 231 -10.06 -14.08 4.02
CA TYR A 231 -11.20 -14.87 3.55
C TYR A 231 -12.51 -14.50 4.25
N TYR A 232 -12.46 -14.22 5.57
CA TYR A 232 -13.62 -13.78 6.35
C TYR A 232 -13.84 -12.26 6.30
N SER A 233 -12.97 -11.50 5.63
CA SER A 233 -13.00 -10.02 5.62
C SER A 233 -13.04 -9.43 7.03
N GLU A 234 -12.29 -10.05 7.95
CA GLU A 234 -12.17 -9.65 9.35
C GLU A 234 -10.71 -9.28 9.64
N PRO A 235 -10.42 -8.04 10.07
CA PRO A 235 -9.04 -7.62 10.31
C PRO A 235 -8.32 -8.58 11.27
N LEU A 236 -7.03 -8.80 11.04
CA LEU A 236 -6.26 -9.73 11.88
C LEU A 236 -6.26 -9.33 13.37
N LEU A 237 -6.41 -8.05 13.66
CA LEU A 237 -6.57 -7.48 15.00
C LEU A 237 -7.80 -8.02 15.73
N GLU A 238 -8.89 -8.29 15.01
CA GLU A 238 -10.14 -8.85 15.53
C GLU A 238 -10.13 -10.38 15.41
N TYR A 239 -9.76 -10.90 14.24
CA TYR A 239 -9.80 -12.33 13.95
C TYR A 239 -8.81 -13.16 14.79
N ALA A 240 -7.59 -12.66 15.00
CA ALA A 240 -6.55 -13.39 15.73
C ALA A 240 -5.57 -12.43 16.44
N PRO A 241 -6.03 -11.67 17.46
CA PRO A 241 -5.26 -10.59 18.10
C PRO A 241 -3.95 -11.05 18.73
N GLU A 242 -3.88 -12.29 19.21
CA GLU A 242 -2.67 -12.87 19.81
C GLU A 242 -1.71 -13.51 18.79
N ASN A 243 -2.07 -13.51 17.51
CA ASN A 243 -1.23 -14.08 16.47
C ASN A 243 0.06 -13.26 16.29
N LYS A 244 1.16 -13.94 15.99
CA LYS A 244 2.47 -13.29 15.78
C LYS A 244 2.45 -12.26 14.64
N ALA A 245 1.68 -12.51 13.58
CA ALA A 245 1.54 -11.55 12.48
C ALA A 245 0.78 -10.29 12.93
N CYS A 246 -0.27 -10.44 13.76
CA CYS A 246 -0.99 -9.32 14.34
C CYS A 246 -0.02 -8.42 15.15
N LYS A 247 0.77 -9.01 16.05
CA LYS A 247 1.77 -8.29 16.84
C LYS A 247 2.82 -7.61 15.95
N ALA A 248 3.24 -8.29 14.86
CA ALA A 248 4.19 -7.71 13.91
C ALA A 248 3.61 -6.49 13.14
N TYR A 249 2.32 -6.49 12.81
CA TYR A 249 1.68 -5.33 12.19
C TYR A 249 1.50 -4.16 13.17
N ARG A 250 1.20 -4.43 14.45
CA ARG A 250 1.19 -3.39 15.50
C ARG A 250 2.57 -2.74 15.64
N ASN A 251 3.62 -3.55 15.76
CA ASN A 251 4.99 -3.05 15.83
C ASN A 251 5.38 -2.25 14.57
N LEU A 252 4.93 -2.70 13.38
CA LEU A 252 5.13 -1.94 12.15
C LEU A 252 4.45 -0.57 12.20
N ALA A 253 3.24 -0.48 12.74
CA ALA A 253 2.55 0.79 12.92
C ALA A 253 3.31 1.72 13.88
N GLU A 254 3.85 1.19 14.98
CA GLU A 254 4.73 1.94 15.90
C GLU A 254 6.00 2.43 15.18
N GLU A 255 6.66 1.57 14.40
CA GLU A 255 7.83 1.96 13.60
C GLU A 255 7.50 3.04 12.56
N VAL A 256 6.31 3.02 11.98
CA VAL A 256 5.84 3.99 10.98
C VAL A 256 5.49 5.32 11.64
N THR A 257 4.87 5.31 12.81
CA THR A 257 4.55 6.55 13.54
C THR A 257 5.76 7.21 14.14
N GLY A 258 6.82 6.46 14.41
CA GLY A 258 7.99 6.90 15.18
C GLY A 258 7.77 6.82 16.69
N ASP A 259 6.69 6.20 17.13
CA ASP A 259 6.33 6.00 18.54
C ASP A 259 6.96 4.69 19.08
N GLU A 260 8.22 4.39 18.73
CA GLU A 260 8.93 3.23 19.27
C GLU A 260 9.07 3.38 20.79
N SER A 261 8.36 2.53 21.55
CA SER A 261 8.42 2.44 23.01
C SER A 261 9.67 1.69 23.49
#